data_dbb2a693ea4aac5a77c23b9030a2c15b
#
_entry.id   dbb2a693ea4aac5a77c23b9030a2c15b
#
_cell.length_a   1.000
_cell.length_b   1.000
_cell.length_c   1.000
_cell.angle_alpha   90.00
_cell.angle_beta   90.00
_cell.angle_gamma   90.00
#
_symmetry.space_group_name_H-M   'P 1'
#
loop_
_entity.id
_entity.type
_entity.pdbx_description
1 polymer ?
#
loop_
_entity_poly.entity_id
_entity_poly.type
_entity_poly.pdbx_seq_one_letter_code
_entity_poly.pdbx_strand_id
1 'polypeptide(L)'
;GSTVQPTDDAVLYNALLAESGVVQGANCTIIGASQIQISSGRIMVCGRMVTVDNELVDANISPSGSQPGRLILRVDLPNTETPAYFTTQVGSPLPALVQEDINDDGLIYEFEMATYTAGGLAISDLVNTAHNIPMHVDKVIEKGTSGIWRYRKWESGLAECWGNSSQTIDINNMWDAAGNLVYGTGEPVLYPFTFTEVPSCMITQQNYDGLVILAIRASGTTTQTPTPGLVKIAPTNDGYEMIFAFEAKGKYR
;
A
#
# COMPACT_ATOMS: atom_id res chain seq x y z
N GLY A 1 -36.51 2.71 -12.86
CA GLY A 1 -35.58 3.80 -12.53
C GLY A 1 -34.49 3.24 -11.65
N SER A 2 -33.21 3.63 -11.87
CA SER A 2 -32.10 3.21 -11.04
C SER A 2 -32.18 3.91 -9.69
N THR A 3 -32.08 3.17 -8.61
CA THR A 3 -31.98 3.72 -7.26
C THR A 3 -30.60 3.40 -6.70
N VAL A 4 -29.93 4.38 -6.07
CA VAL A 4 -28.74 4.16 -5.28
C VAL A 4 -29.18 3.73 -3.88
N GLN A 5 -28.72 2.57 -3.42
CA GLN A 5 -29.02 2.08 -2.08
C GLN A 5 -27.74 1.99 -1.23
N PRO A 6 -27.81 2.12 0.10
CA PRO A 6 -26.66 1.95 0.99
C PRO A 6 -25.97 0.58 0.85
N THR A 7 -26.71 -0.45 0.44
CA THR A 7 -26.17 -1.78 0.11
C THR A 7 -25.24 -1.75 -1.10
N ASP A 8 -25.53 -0.92 -2.11
CA ASP A 8 -24.66 -0.79 -3.30
C ASP A 8 -23.29 -0.18 -2.93
N ASP A 9 -23.29 0.79 -2.01
CA ASP A 9 -22.05 1.37 -1.48
C ASP A 9 -21.24 0.33 -0.70
N ALA A 10 -21.89 -0.52 0.10
CA ALA A 10 -21.22 -1.57 0.85
C ALA A 10 -20.58 -2.62 -0.09
N VAL A 11 -21.26 -3.02 -1.14
CA VAL A 11 -20.71 -3.93 -2.17
C VAL A 11 -19.49 -3.31 -2.85
N LEU A 12 -19.55 -2.01 -3.20
CA LEU A 12 -18.44 -1.28 -3.81
C LEU A 12 -17.23 -1.22 -2.88
N TYR A 13 -17.42 -0.83 -1.61
CA TYR A 13 -16.32 -0.74 -0.65
C TYR A 13 -15.75 -2.12 -0.32
N ASN A 14 -16.58 -3.16 -0.22
CA ASN A 14 -16.10 -4.53 -0.03
C ASN A 14 -15.24 -5.00 -1.21
N ALA A 15 -15.63 -4.67 -2.44
CA ALA A 15 -14.85 -4.99 -3.63
C ALA A 15 -13.51 -4.23 -3.71
N LEU A 16 -13.48 -2.99 -3.20
CA LEU A 16 -12.27 -2.15 -3.20
C LEU A 16 -11.26 -2.56 -2.12
N LEU A 17 -11.73 -2.93 -0.93
CA LEU A 17 -10.88 -3.24 0.22
C LEU A 17 -10.60 -4.74 0.35
N ALA A 18 -11.46 -5.57 -0.21
CA ALA A 18 -11.40 -7.04 -0.25
C ALA A 18 -11.34 -7.73 1.14
N GLU A 19 -11.45 -6.96 2.25
CA GLU A 19 -11.37 -7.50 3.62
C GLU A 19 -12.10 -6.64 4.65
N SER A 20 -12.47 -7.27 5.78
CA SER A 20 -12.97 -6.59 6.97
C SER A 20 -11.82 -6.33 7.95
N GLY A 21 -11.81 -5.19 8.65
CA GLY A 21 -10.73 -4.88 9.59
C GLY A 21 -10.85 -3.50 10.21
N VAL A 22 -9.90 -3.14 11.06
CA VAL A 22 -9.83 -1.83 11.70
C VAL A 22 -9.23 -0.81 10.74
N VAL A 23 -9.97 0.26 10.47
CA VAL A 23 -9.52 1.40 9.64
C VAL A 23 -8.72 2.39 10.47
N GLN A 24 -9.18 2.65 11.72
CA GLN A 24 -8.53 3.61 12.62
C GLN A 24 -8.99 3.39 14.07
N GLY A 25 -8.10 3.50 15.03
CA GLY A 25 -8.44 3.40 16.46
C GLY A 25 -9.00 2.03 16.82
N ALA A 26 -10.13 1.99 17.56
CA ALA A 26 -10.88 0.80 17.97
C ALA A 26 -10.03 -0.26 18.72
N ASN A 27 -9.03 0.20 19.49
CA ASN A 27 -8.20 -0.67 20.32
C ASN A 27 -8.99 -1.15 21.53
N CYS A 28 -8.90 -2.45 21.82
CA CYS A 28 -9.54 -3.07 22.97
C CYS A 28 -8.57 -3.11 24.16
N THR A 29 -9.04 -2.74 25.35
CA THR A 29 -8.28 -2.77 26.61
C THR A 29 -9.17 -3.23 27.77
N ILE A 30 -8.61 -4.01 28.70
CA ILE A 30 -9.30 -4.37 29.95
C ILE A 30 -9.23 -3.16 30.89
N ILE A 31 -10.39 -2.71 31.40
CA ILE A 31 -10.48 -1.58 32.32
C ILE A 31 -11.08 -1.97 33.70
N GLY A 32 -11.59 -3.18 33.84
CA GLY A 32 -12.20 -3.71 35.06
C GLY A 32 -12.13 -5.23 35.12
N ALA A 33 -12.68 -5.81 36.16
CA ALA A 33 -12.66 -7.27 36.35
C ALA A 33 -13.30 -8.02 35.17
N SER A 34 -14.37 -7.48 34.57
CA SER A 34 -15.09 -8.07 33.46
C SER A 34 -15.50 -7.04 32.41
N GLN A 35 -14.74 -5.95 32.28
CA GLN A 35 -15.06 -4.92 31.30
C GLN A 35 -13.91 -4.71 30.30
N ILE A 36 -14.30 -4.64 29.03
CA ILE A 36 -13.42 -4.28 27.91
C ILE A 36 -13.88 -2.92 27.38
N GLN A 37 -12.95 -1.99 27.27
CA GLN A 37 -13.13 -0.72 26.57
C GLN A 37 -12.63 -0.85 25.14
N ILE A 38 -13.46 -0.42 24.20
CA ILE A 38 -13.05 -0.23 22.81
C ILE A 38 -12.89 1.28 22.60
N SER A 39 -11.68 1.74 22.29
CA SER A 39 -11.42 3.16 22.05
C SER A 39 -12.17 3.66 20.82
N SER A 40 -12.39 4.98 20.74
CA SER A 40 -12.96 5.60 19.53
C SER A 40 -12.21 5.17 18.28
N GLY A 41 -12.97 4.85 17.23
CA GLY A 41 -12.37 4.35 16.00
C GLY A 41 -13.37 4.07 14.88
N ARG A 42 -12.87 3.44 13.84
CA ARG A 42 -13.64 3.01 12.67
C ARG A 42 -13.23 1.61 12.26
N ILE A 43 -14.23 0.78 12.00
CA ILE A 43 -14.07 -0.62 11.60
C ILE A 43 -14.85 -0.81 10.31
N MET A 44 -14.26 -1.46 9.34
CA MET A 44 -14.93 -1.85 8.10
C MET A 44 -15.31 -3.33 8.20
N VAL A 45 -16.59 -3.64 8.00
CA VAL A 45 -17.10 -5.01 7.98
C VAL A 45 -17.90 -5.23 6.70
N CYS A 46 -17.41 -6.08 5.82
CA CYS A 46 -18.05 -6.38 4.54
C CYS A 46 -18.49 -5.11 3.78
N GLY A 47 -17.60 -4.10 3.72
CA GLY A 47 -17.86 -2.82 3.07
C GLY A 47 -18.70 -1.82 3.86
N ARG A 48 -19.17 -2.17 5.06
CA ARG A 48 -19.93 -1.27 5.95
C ARG A 48 -19.03 -0.64 6.99
N MET A 49 -19.07 0.69 7.11
CA MET A 49 -18.31 1.40 8.12
C MET A 49 -19.06 1.45 9.45
N VAL A 50 -18.45 0.88 10.49
CA VAL A 50 -18.92 0.99 11.88
C VAL A 50 -18.06 2.01 12.60
N THR A 51 -18.69 3.07 13.12
CA THR A 51 -18.03 4.08 13.96
C THR A 51 -18.21 3.71 15.43
N VAL A 52 -17.12 3.68 16.17
CA VAL A 52 -17.08 3.40 17.59
C VAL A 52 -16.77 4.70 18.33
N ASP A 53 -17.50 4.98 19.40
CA ASP A 53 -17.28 6.14 20.26
C ASP A 53 -17.06 5.72 21.72
N ASN A 54 -15.86 5.22 22.00
CA ASN A 54 -15.43 4.83 23.35
C ASN A 54 -16.41 3.86 24.04
N GLU A 55 -16.67 2.72 23.44
CA GLU A 55 -17.68 1.79 23.91
C GLU A 55 -17.15 0.89 25.03
N LEU A 56 -18.02 0.58 26.00
CA LEU A 56 -17.76 -0.35 27.10
C LEU A 56 -18.58 -1.61 26.91
N VAL A 57 -17.92 -2.75 26.99
CA VAL A 57 -18.55 -4.06 26.85
C VAL A 57 -18.31 -4.89 28.10
N ASP A 58 -19.38 -5.40 28.70
CA ASP A 58 -19.30 -6.39 29.76
C ASP A 58 -18.89 -7.74 29.17
N ALA A 59 -17.71 -8.19 29.50
CA ALA A 59 -17.17 -9.44 29.03
C ALA A 59 -17.69 -10.63 29.84
N ASN A 60 -18.06 -11.70 29.15
CA ASN A 60 -18.46 -12.93 29.81
C ASN A 60 -17.28 -13.54 30.57
N ILE A 61 -17.54 -13.93 31.82
CA ILE A 61 -16.63 -14.68 32.68
C ILE A 61 -17.01 -16.18 32.67
N SER A 62 -16.10 -17.03 33.14
CA SER A 62 -16.32 -18.49 33.18
C SER A 62 -16.36 -19.01 34.60
N PRO A 63 -17.54 -19.25 35.22
CA PRO A 63 -17.65 -19.78 36.57
C PRO A 63 -16.98 -21.15 36.79
N SER A 64 -16.79 -21.91 35.73
CA SER A 64 -16.19 -23.26 35.76
C SER A 64 -14.65 -23.27 35.61
N GLY A 65 -14.01 -22.10 35.71
CA GLY A 65 -12.55 -21.98 35.58
C GLY A 65 -12.13 -21.20 34.37
N SER A 66 -10.83 -21.17 34.07
CA SER A 66 -10.26 -20.42 32.97
C SER A 66 -10.66 -21.03 31.61
N GLN A 67 -11.26 -20.25 30.75
CA GLN A 67 -11.64 -20.63 29.39
C GLN A 67 -11.28 -19.55 28.36
N PRO A 68 -11.08 -19.92 27.09
CA PRO A 68 -10.97 -18.94 26.00
C PRO A 68 -12.23 -18.08 25.89
N GLY A 69 -12.03 -16.79 25.70
CA GLY A 69 -13.06 -15.83 25.39
C GLY A 69 -12.68 -14.98 24.18
N ARG A 70 -13.65 -14.39 23.52
CA ARG A 70 -13.41 -13.40 22.47
C ARG A 70 -14.44 -12.28 22.48
N LEU A 71 -14.00 -11.11 22.06
CA LEU A 71 -14.83 -9.95 21.77
C LEU A 71 -15.13 -9.92 20.27
N ILE A 72 -16.39 -9.72 19.93
CA ILE A 72 -16.92 -9.74 18.57
C ILE A 72 -17.64 -8.44 18.28
N LEU A 73 -17.40 -7.84 17.14
CA LEU A 73 -18.31 -6.90 16.52
C LEU A 73 -19.30 -7.69 15.67
N ARG A 74 -20.58 -7.66 16.03
CA ARG A 74 -21.66 -8.31 15.29
C ARG A 74 -22.44 -7.29 14.46
N VAL A 75 -22.53 -7.53 13.19
CA VAL A 75 -23.43 -6.85 12.26
C VAL A 75 -24.67 -7.72 12.12
N ASP A 76 -25.83 -7.16 12.44
CA ASP A 76 -27.13 -7.84 12.46
C ASP A 76 -28.14 -6.98 11.70
N LEU A 77 -28.27 -7.22 10.40
CA LEU A 77 -29.08 -6.38 9.51
C LEU A 77 -30.58 -6.35 9.87
N PRO A 78 -31.19 -7.43 10.35
CA PRO A 78 -32.56 -7.40 10.88
C PRO A 78 -32.77 -6.48 12.09
N ASN A 79 -31.72 -6.22 12.87
CA ASN A 79 -31.81 -5.35 14.03
C ASN A 79 -31.73 -3.87 13.60
N THR A 80 -32.88 -3.25 13.36
CA THR A 80 -32.96 -1.88 12.85
C THR A 80 -32.61 -0.79 13.90
N GLU A 81 -32.63 -1.13 15.19
CA GLU A 81 -32.28 -0.18 16.26
C GLU A 81 -30.77 -0.11 16.50
N THR A 82 -30.12 -1.27 16.55
CA THR A 82 -28.67 -1.40 16.74
C THR A 82 -28.10 -2.44 15.77
N PRO A 83 -27.96 -2.07 14.48
CA PRO A 83 -27.53 -3.02 13.43
C PRO A 83 -26.08 -3.48 13.58
N ALA A 84 -25.29 -2.81 14.42
CA ALA A 84 -23.93 -3.22 14.77
C ALA A 84 -23.72 -3.01 16.26
N TYR A 85 -23.20 -4.04 16.95
CA TYR A 85 -22.94 -4.00 18.38
C TYR A 85 -21.81 -4.96 18.77
N PHE A 86 -21.19 -4.70 19.93
CA PHE A 86 -20.18 -5.59 20.49
C PHE A 86 -20.80 -6.60 21.42
N THR A 87 -20.28 -7.83 21.35
CA THR A 87 -20.67 -8.92 22.25
C THR A 87 -19.47 -9.82 22.54
N THR A 88 -19.59 -10.70 23.51
CA THR A 88 -18.53 -11.64 23.85
C THR A 88 -19.01 -13.08 23.84
N GLN A 89 -18.10 -14.00 23.51
CA GLN A 89 -18.32 -15.42 23.56
C GLN A 89 -17.24 -16.08 24.42
N VAL A 90 -17.64 -17.10 25.20
CA VAL A 90 -16.72 -17.91 26.02
C VAL A 90 -17.03 -19.39 25.76
N GLY A 91 -16.00 -20.20 25.69
CA GLY A 91 -16.18 -21.64 25.51
C GLY A 91 -14.88 -22.36 25.19
N SER A 92 -14.86 -23.67 25.40
CA SER A 92 -13.75 -24.53 25.03
C SER A 92 -14.29 -25.79 24.32
N PRO A 93 -14.30 -25.82 22.97
CA PRO A 93 -13.82 -24.80 22.05
C PRO A 93 -14.74 -23.57 22.00
N LEU A 94 -14.22 -22.43 21.52
CA LEU A 94 -15.03 -21.25 21.19
C LEU A 94 -16.07 -21.61 20.12
N PRO A 95 -17.32 -21.10 20.20
CA PRO A 95 -18.32 -21.26 19.14
C PRO A 95 -17.78 -20.75 17.80
N ALA A 96 -18.21 -21.34 16.69
CA ALA A 96 -17.86 -20.80 15.37
C ALA A 96 -18.45 -19.40 15.18
N LEU A 97 -17.71 -18.50 14.46
CA LEU A 97 -18.27 -17.20 14.06
C LEU A 97 -19.36 -17.41 13.00
N VAL A 98 -20.41 -16.61 13.09
CA VAL A 98 -21.41 -16.50 12.01
C VAL A 98 -20.88 -15.49 11.00
N GLN A 99 -20.59 -15.95 9.78
CA GLN A 99 -20.00 -15.12 8.72
C GLN A 99 -20.78 -15.35 7.42
N GLU A 100 -22.01 -14.87 7.40
CA GLU A 100 -22.87 -14.91 6.21
C GLU A 100 -22.44 -13.82 5.22
N ASP A 101 -22.73 -14.02 3.93
CA ASP A 101 -22.52 -12.97 2.93
C ASP A 101 -23.62 -11.91 3.05
N ILE A 102 -23.40 -10.93 3.90
CA ILE A 102 -24.34 -9.82 4.15
C ILE A 102 -24.42 -8.80 2.99
N ASN A 103 -23.69 -9.01 1.91
CA ASN A 103 -23.81 -8.25 0.66
C ASN A 103 -24.71 -8.94 -0.37
N ASP A 104 -25.17 -10.17 -0.07
CA ASP A 104 -26.16 -10.94 -0.82
C ASP A 104 -27.34 -11.28 0.11
N ASP A 105 -27.65 -12.53 0.34
CA ASP A 105 -28.81 -12.97 1.12
C ASP A 105 -28.52 -13.14 2.64
N GLY A 106 -27.29 -12.99 3.06
CA GLY A 106 -26.87 -13.10 4.46
C GLY A 106 -27.39 -11.95 5.33
N LEU A 107 -27.63 -12.23 6.58
CA LEU A 107 -28.21 -11.29 7.55
C LEU A 107 -27.25 -10.92 8.68
N ILE A 108 -26.31 -11.82 9.01
CA ILE A 108 -25.46 -11.71 10.20
C ILE A 108 -24.00 -11.93 9.82
N TYR A 109 -23.16 -11.03 10.30
CA TYR A 109 -21.72 -11.19 10.21
C TYR A 109 -21.02 -10.88 11.54
N GLU A 110 -20.18 -11.79 12.01
CA GLU A 110 -19.38 -11.65 13.23
C GLU A 110 -17.92 -11.46 12.87
N PHE A 111 -17.34 -10.36 13.36
CA PHE A 111 -15.95 -10.01 13.18
C PHE A 111 -15.22 -10.03 14.53
N GLU A 112 -14.18 -10.87 14.67
CA GLU A 112 -13.39 -10.98 15.88
C GLU A 112 -12.50 -9.75 16.07
N MET A 113 -12.65 -9.08 17.22
CA MET A 113 -11.88 -7.90 17.58
C MET A 113 -10.68 -8.23 18.46
N ALA A 114 -10.90 -9.08 19.45
CA ALA A 114 -9.88 -9.48 20.43
C ALA A 114 -10.22 -10.84 21.03
N THR A 115 -9.20 -11.52 21.51
CA THR A 115 -9.33 -12.70 22.37
C THR A 115 -8.91 -12.36 23.80
N TYR A 116 -9.41 -13.12 24.76
CA TYR A 116 -9.07 -12.98 26.17
C TYR A 116 -9.21 -14.30 26.92
N THR A 117 -8.70 -14.37 28.14
CA THR A 117 -8.93 -15.46 29.07
C THR A 117 -10.08 -15.10 30.00
N ALA A 118 -11.17 -15.87 29.97
CA ALA A 118 -12.30 -15.73 30.87
C ALA A 118 -12.07 -16.57 32.15
N GLY A 119 -11.78 -15.89 33.25
CA GLY A 119 -11.67 -16.53 34.57
C GLY A 119 -12.99 -16.51 35.35
N GLY A 120 -13.00 -17.10 36.54
CA GLY A 120 -14.20 -17.18 37.40
C GLY A 120 -14.66 -15.83 37.97
N LEU A 121 -13.75 -14.88 38.14
CA LEU A 121 -14.03 -13.57 38.74
C LEU A 121 -13.55 -12.39 37.87
N ALA A 122 -12.67 -12.65 36.93
CA ALA A 122 -12.08 -11.61 36.08
C ALA A 122 -11.63 -12.18 34.73
N ILE A 123 -11.46 -11.29 33.79
CA ILE A 123 -10.83 -11.56 32.49
C ILE A 123 -9.36 -11.13 32.49
N SER A 124 -8.52 -11.79 31.72
CA SER A 124 -7.08 -11.48 31.55
C SER A 124 -6.61 -11.74 30.13
N ASP A 125 -5.33 -11.47 29.85
CA ASP A 125 -4.61 -11.84 28.63
C ASP A 125 -5.32 -11.39 27.34
N LEU A 126 -5.86 -10.16 27.33
CA LEU A 126 -6.52 -9.63 26.14
C LEU A 126 -5.50 -9.35 25.04
N VAL A 127 -5.77 -9.89 23.87
CA VAL A 127 -4.98 -9.70 22.64
C VAL A 127 -5.90 -9.18 21.55
N ASN A 128 -5.59 -8.00 21.00
CA ASN A 128 -6.28 -7.49 19.81
C ASN A 128 -5.93 -8.37 18.61
N THR A 129 -6.92 -9.05 18.04
CA THR A 129 -6.75 -9.96 16.89
C THR A 129 -7.21 -9.34 15.57
N ALA A 130 -8.06 -8.30 15.63
CA ALA A 130 -8.48 -7.56 14.47
C ALA A 130 -7.28 -6.91 13.77
N HIS A 131 -7.07 -7.22 12.52
CA HIS A 131 -6.01 -6.58 11.74
C HIS A 131 -6.43 -5.17 11.29
N ASN A 132 -5.45 -4.30 11.12
CA ASN A 132 -5.68 -3.00 10.51
C ASN A 132 -5.80 -3.18 9.00
N ILE A 133 -6.88 -2.64 8.42
CA ILE A 133 -6.96 -2.50 6.97
C ILE A 133 -5.90 -1.46 6.59
N PRO A 134 -4.85 -1.86 5.88
CA PRO A 134 -3.93 -0.87 5.38
C PRO A 134 -4.71 0.01 4.41
N MET A 135 -4.83 1.29 4.72
CA MET A 135 -5.34 2.27 3.75
C MET A 135 -4.34 2.38 2.61
N HIS A 136 -4.35 1.39 1.72
CA HIS A 136 -3.45 1.29 0.56
C HIS A 136 -3.86 2.19 -0.61
N VAL A 137 -4.37 3.34 -0.34
CA VAL A 137 -4.15 4.43 -1.28
C VAL A 137 -2.90 5.14 -0.82
N ASP A 138 -1.75 4.67 -1.30
CA ASP A 138 -0.49 5.39 -1.11
C ASP A 138 -0.68 6.79 -1.69
N LYS A 139 -0.95 7.75 -0.79
CA LYS A 139 -1.38 9.08 -1.16
C LYS A 139 -0.22 9.84 -1.79
N VAL A 140 -0.42 10.37 -2.98
CA VAL A 140 0.52 11.34 -3.55
C VAL A 140 0.50 12.61 -2.70
N ILE A 141 1.59 12.86 -1.98
CA ILE A 141 1.74 14.03 -1.09
C ILE A 141 2.44 15.21 -1.76
N GLU A 142 3.17 14.95 -2.83
CA GLU A 142 3.86 15.97 -3.60
C GLU A 142 3.95 15.56 -5.06
N LYS A 143 3.69 16.49 -5.97
CA LYS A 143 3.91 16.33 -7.40
C LYS A 143 4.38 17.65 -8.00
N GLY A 144 5.24 17.59 -9.03
CA GLY A 144 5.75 18.80 -9.63
C GLY A 144 6.59 18.54 -10.88
N THR A 145 7.25 19.62 -11.29
CA THR A 145 8.24 19.62 -12.37
C THR A 145 9.50 20.31 -11.89
N SER A 146 10.67 19.81 -12.31
CA SER A 146 11.97 20.41 -12.02
C SER A 146 12.95 20.08 -13.15
N GLY A 147 13.41 21.09 -13.88
CA GLY A 147 14.21 20.88 -15.09
C GLY A 147 13.48 20.03 -16.12
N ILE A 148 14.10 18.92 -16.53
CA ILE A 148 13.50 17.98 -17.48
C ILE A 148 12.45 17.05 -16.82
N TRP A 149 12.41 17.02 -15.50
CA TRP A 149 11.65 16.03 -14.74
C TRP A 149 10.22 16.46 -14.45
N ARG A 150 9.30 15.51 -14.59
CA ARG A 150 8.04 15.45 -13.86
C ARG A 150 8.23 14.45 -12.74
N TYR A 151 7.62 14.68 -11.57
CA TYR A 151 7.77 13.77 -10.44
C TYR A 151 6.52 13.72 -9.57
N ARG A 152 6.42 12.65 -8.80
CA ARG A 152 5.48 12.48 -7.70
C ARG A 152 6.12 11.70 -6.56
N LYS A 153 5.71 12.05 -5.34
CA LYS A 153 6.13 11.41 -4.09
C LYS A 153 4.90 10.94 -3.34
N TRP A 154 5.00 9.78 -2.74
CA TRP A 154 3.93 9.17 -1.97
C TRP A 154 4.21 9.20 -0.47
N GLU A 155 3.14 9.09 0.31
CA GLU A 155 3.18 9.06 1.79
C GLU A 155 4.00 7.88 2.33
N SER A 156 4.02 6.75 1.63
CA SER A 156 4.87 5.58 1.92
C SER A 156 6.37 5.84 1.86
N GLY A 157 6.81 6.98 1.34
CA GLY A 157 8.23 7.27 1.10
C GLY A 157 8.72 6.82 -0.27
N LEU A 158 7.86 6.29 -1.13
CA LEU A 158 8.18 6.06 -2.54
C LEU A 158 8.17 7.37 -3.31
N ALA A 159 8.97 7.42 -4.37
CA ALA A 159 8.95 8.50 -5.35
C ALA A 159 9.28 7.97 -6.74
N GLU A 160 8.76 8.64 -7.74
CA GLU A 160 9.16 8.43 -9.13
C GLU A 160 9.38 9.77 -9.83
N CYS A 161 10.23 9.75 -10.84
CA CYS A 161 10.42 10.88 -11.74
C CYS A 161 10.67 10.37 -13.17
N TRP A 162 10.22 11.14 -14.15
CA TRP A 162 10.38 10.84 -15.56
C TRP A 162 10.59 12.11 -16.37
N GLY A 163 11.35 12.00 -17.44
CA GLY A 163 11.68 13.15 -18.29
C GLY A 163 12.54 12.78 -19.48
N ASN A 164 12.71 13.72 -20.38
CA ASN A 164 13.51 13.58 -21.58
C ASN A 164 14.69 14.55 -21.56
N SER A 165 15.87 14.08 -21.99
CA SER A 165 17.06 14.90 -22.19
C SER A 165 17.56 14.73 -23.61
N SER A 166 17.72 15.85 -24.32
CA SER A 166 18.44 15.87 -25.60
C SER A 166 19.92 16.06 -25.35
N GLN A 167 20.74 15.21 -25.94
CA GLN A 167 22.20 15.26 -25.79
C GLN A 167 22.85 15.07 -27.15
N THR A 168 23.90 15.83 -27.39
CA THR A 168 24.77 15.64 -28.55
C THR A 168 25.96 14.79 -28.14
N ILE A 169 26.14 13.65 -28.77
CA ILE A 169 27.15 12.66 -28.41
C ILE A 169 28.04 12.36 -29.60
N ASP A 170 29.35 12.48 -29.40
CA ASP A 170 30.33 12.02 -30.39
C ASP A 170 30.52 10.51 -30.25
N ILE A 171 30.25 9.78 -31.33
CA ILE A 171 30.41 8.31 -31.37
C ILE A 171 31.69 8.02 -32.15
N ASN A 172 32.83 8.28 -31.54
CA ASN A 172 34.15 8.22 -32.18
C ASN A 172 35.20 7.40 -31.43
N ASN A 173 34.87 6.88 -30.24
CA ASN A 173 35.76 6.03 -29.49
C ASN A 173 35.69 4.58 -30.01
N MET A 174 36.83 3.97 -30.27
CA MET A 174 36.89 2.57 -30.66
C MET A 174 36.60 1.65 -29.52
N TRP A 175 35.66 0.71 -29.71
CA TRP A 175 35.34 -0.34 -28.71
C TRP A 175 36.24 -1.56 -28.89
N ASP A 176 36.56 -1.91 -30.10
CA ASP A 176 37.39 -3.05 -30.47
C ASP A 176 38.67 -2.63 -31.22
N ALA A 177 39.71 -3.47 -31.17
CA ALA A 177 40.99 -3.18 -31.81
C ALA A 177 40.89 -3.11 -33.36
N ALA A 178 39.85 -3.65 -33.94
CA ALA A 178 39.61 -3.63 -35.39
C ALA A 178 38.84 -2.40 -35.83
N GLY A 179 38.29 -1.59 -34.90
CA GLY A 179 37.51 -0.39 -35.18
C GLY A 179 36.13 -0.67 -35.83
N ASN A 180 35.61 -1.89 -35.70
CA ASN A 180 34.30 -2.25 -36.25
C ASN A 180 33.14 -1.75 -35.39
N LEU A 181 33.39 -1.56 -34.08
CA LEU A 181 32.44 -0.99 -33.16
C LEU A 181 32.98 0.30 -32.58
N VAL A 182 32.16 1.32 -32.61
CA VAL A 182 32.46 2.64 -32.02
C VAL A 182 31.42 2.99 -30.99
N TYR A 183 31.81 3.77 -29.99
CA TYR A 183 30.91 4.21 -28.96
C TYR A 183 31.05 5.70 -28.63
N GLY A 184 29.97 6.24 -28.07
CA GLY A 184 29.92 7.54 -27.44
C GLY A 184 29.34 7.44 -26.02
N THR A 185 29.66 8.43 -25.21
CA THR A 185 29.17 8.52 -23.83
C THR A 185 28.38 9.81 -23.66
N GLY A 186 27.16 9.71 -23.20
CA GLY A 186 26.35 10.85 -22.80
C GLY A 186 26.63 11.28 -21.36
N GLU A 187 25.84 12.21 -20.87
CA GLU A 187 25.94 12.74 -19.53
C GLU A 187 24.82 12.19 -18.63
N PRO A 188 25.11 11.84 -17.37
CA PRO A 188 24.06 11.52 -16.41
C PRO A 188 23.26 12.78 -16.09
N VAL A 189 21.99 12.61 -15.74
CA VAL A 189 21.09 13.70 -15.40
C VAL A 189 20.78 13.68 -13.90
N LEU A 190 20.88 14.83 -13.23
CA LEU A 190 20.52 14.94 -11.84
C LEU A 190 19.02 14.74 -11.63
N TYR A 191 18.66 13.95 -10.61
CA TYR A 191 17.26 13.79 -10.20
C TYR A 191 16.69 15.07 -9.59
N PRO A 192 15.38 15.27 -9.58
CA PRO A 192 14.75 16.46 -8.98
C PRO A 192 14.81 16.45 -7.46
N PHE A 193 15.20 15.34 -6.85
CA PHE A 193 15.40 15.12 -5.42
C PHE A 193 16.37 13.95 -5.20
N THR A 194 16.91 13.84 -3.99
CA THR A 194 17.79 12.72 -3.61
C THR A 194 16.95 11.52 -3.17
N PHE A 195 17.26 10.35 -3.70
CA PHE A 195 16.74 9.07 -3.20
C PHE A 195 17.56 8.60 -1.99
N THR A 196 16.98 7.81 -1.09
CA THR A 196 17.71 7.23 0.07
C THR A 196 18.58 6.03 -0.32
N GLU A 197 18.24 5.38 -1.41
CA GLU A 197 18.98 4.28 -2.02
C GLU A 197 19.00 4.47 -3.55
N VAL A 198 19.89 3.78 -4.25
CA VAL A 198 19.98 3.89 -5.72
C VAL A 198 18.64 3.43 -6.32
N PRO A 199 17.92 4.32 -7.04
CA PRO A 199 16.61 3.95 -7.60
C PRO A 199 16.75 2.98 -8.76
N SER A 200 15.70 2.23 -9.03
CA SER A 200 15.54 1.55 -10.32
C SER A 200 15.38 2.63 -11.39
N CYS A 201 16.28 2.65 -12.36
CA CYS A 201 16.24 3.63 -13.46
C CYS A 201 16.19 2.92 -14.80
N MET A 202 15.18 3.27 -15.60
CA MET A 202 15.05 2.87 -16.99
C MET A 202 15.47 4.02 -17.89
N ILE A 203 16.25 3.71 -18.92
CA ILE A 203 16.65 4.66 -19.96
C ILE A 203 16.21 4.08 -21.30
N THR A 204 15.53 4.87 -22.10
CA THR A 204 15.17 4.52 -23.48
C THR A 204 15.60 5.63 -24.42
N GLN A 205 15.91 5.29 -25.67
CA GLN A 205 16.16 6.26 -26.70
C GLN A 205 14.88 6.48 -27.51
N GLN A 206 14.54 7.75 -27.76
CA GLN A 206 13.31 8.13 -28.50
C GLN A 206 13.57 8.60 -29.91
N ASN A 207 14.77 9.07 -30.18
CA ASN A 207 15.16 9.52 -31.51
C ASN A 207 16.33 8.66 -31.99
N TYR A 208 16.23 8.11 -33.21
CA TYR A 208 17.36 7.41 -33.78
C TYR A 208 17.39 7.59 -35.31
N ASP A 209 18.57 7.88 -35.79
CA ASP A 209 18.88 7.91 -37.21
C ASP A 209 20.00 6.88 -37.47
N GLY A 210 19.61 5.75 -38.04
CA GLY A 210 20.49 4.60 -38.24
C GLY A 210 20.55 3.59 -37.10
N LEU A 211 21.38 2.56 -37.22
CA LEU A 211 21.51 1.48 -36.24
C LEU A 211 22.46 1.88 -35.12
N VAL A 212 21.88 2.36 -34.02
CA VAL A 212 22.59 2.72 -32.79
C VAL A 212 21.99 1.93 -31.62
N ILE A 213 22.82 1.35 -30.81
CA ILE A 213 22.41 0.56 -29.63
C ILE A 213 22.65 1.38 -28.39
N LEU A 214 21.61 1.52 -27.54
CA LEU A 214 21.73 2.11 -26.21
C LEU A 214 22.55 1.16 -25.30
N ALA A 215 23.52 1.72 -24.59
CA ALA A 215 24.33 1.05 -23.59
C ALA A 215 24.34 1.86 -22.29
N ILE A 216 24.60 1.22 -21.15
CA ILE A 216 24.86 1.89 -19.87
C ILE A 216 26.36 1.88 -19.64
N ARG A 217 26.96 3.08 -19.52
CA ARG A 217 28.40 3.28 -19.36
C ARG A 217 28.84 3.35 -17.91
N ALA A 218 27.99 3.86 -17.04
CA ALA A 218 28.19 3.87 -15.61
C ALA A 218 26.86 3.76 -14.87
N SER A 219 26.88 3.11 -13.69
CA SER A 219 25.71 2.99 -12.81
C SER A 219 25.27 4.36 -12.32
N GLY A 220 23.98 4.53 -12.08
CA GLY A 220 23.42 5.68 -11.41
C GLY A 220 23.77 5.70 -9.93
N THR A 221 23.42 6.81 -9.30
CA THR A 221 23.56 7.03 -7.84
C THR A 221 22.20 7.42 -7.25
N THR A 222 22.19 7.78 -5.98
CA THR A 222 21.00 8.34 -5.32
C THR A 222 20.61 9.74 -5.82
N THR A 223 21.50 10.42 -6.53
CA THR A 223 21.33 11.80 -6.98
C THR A 223 21.27 11.98 -8.50
N GLN A 224 21.70 11.00 -9.26
CA GLN A 224 21.75 11.08 -10.73
C GLN A 224 21.48 9.75 -11.42
N THR A 225 21.03 9.84 -12.67
CA THR A 225 20.77 8.68 -13.53
C THR A 225 22.05 7.87 -13.81
N PRO A 226 21.92 6.62 -14.27
CA PRO A 226 23.00 5.97 -14.97
C PRO A 226 23.47 6.81 -16.17
N THR A 227 24.75 6.71 -16.50
CA THR A 227 25.30 7.37 -17.67
C THR A 227 24.90 6.63 -18.94
N PRO A 228 24.12 7.23 -19.85
CA PRO A 228 23.78 6.57 -21.11
C PRO A 228 25.00 6.54 -22.04
N GLY A 229 25.04 5.56 -22.90
CA GLY A 229 26.02 5.45 -23.95
C GLY A 229 25.39 4.93 -25.23
N LEU A 230 26.06 5.16 -26.33
CA LEU A 230 25.66 4.71 -27.65
C LEU A 230 26.76 3.84 -28.25
N VAL A 231 26.37 2.76 -28.88
CA VAL A 231 27.26 1.87 -29.62
C VAL A 231 26.70 1.70 -31.04
N LYS A 232 27.55 1.81 -32.03
CA LYS A 232 27.18 1.53 -33.42
C LYS A 232 28.31 0.83 -34.17
N ILE A 233 27.96 0.24 -35.30
CA ILE A 233 28.92 -0.25 -36.27
C ILE A 233 29.52 0.96 -36.99
N ALA A 234 30.84 0.97 -37.16
CA ALA A 234 31.55 2.05 -37.89
C ALA A 234 30.84 2.45 -39.22
N PRO A 235 30.93 3.69 -39.68
CA PRO A 235 31.93 4.69 -39.31
C PRO A 235 31.55 5.51 -38.07
N THR A 236 32.56 6.25 -37.55
CA THR A 236 32.41 7.27 -36.51
C THR A 236 31.45 8.37 -36.92
N ASN A 237 30.87 9.04 -35.92
CA ASN A 237 29.96 10.15 -36.14
C ASN A 237 30.11 11.17 -35.00
N ASP A 238 30.45 12.42 -35.37
CA ASP A 238 30.56 13.52 -34.43
C ASP A 238 29.23 14.27 -34.36
N GLY A 239 28.87 14.75 -33.17
CA GLY A 239 27.69 15.57 -32.94
C GLY A 239 26.36 14.83 -33.19
N TYR A 240 26.27 13.56 -32.80
CA TYR A 240 25.05 12.77 -32.94
C TYR A 240 24.01 13.20 -31.90
N GLU A 241 22.91 13.79 -32.40
CA GLU A 241 21.81 14.20 -31.52
C GLU A 241 20.96 13.02 -31.11
N MET A 242 20.74 12.88 -29.79
CA MET A 242 19.96 11.80 -29.19
C MET A 242 19.01 12.31 -28.11
N ILE A 243 17.79 11.84 -28.12
CA ILE A 243 16.83 12.06 -27.04
C ILE A 243 16.74 10.80 -26.20
N PHE A 244 17.15 10.90 -24.94
CA PHE A 244 16.96 9.86 -23.94
C PHE A 244 15.71 10.15 -23.11
N ALA A 245 14.85 9.15 -22.95
CA ALA A 245 13.81 9.17 -21.96
C ALA A 245 14.27 8.40 -20.72
N PHE A 246 14.08 9.01 -19.56
CA PHE A 246 14.45 8.46 -18.26
C PHE A 246 13.20 8.25 -17.42
N GLU A 247 13.16 7.14 -16.71
CA GLU A 247 12.20 6.88 -15.65
C GLU A 247 12.94 6.31 -14.45
N ALA A 248 12.77 6.89 -13.26
CA ALA A 248 13.39 6.41 -12.03
C ALA A 248 12.34 6.26 -10.92
N LYS A 249 12.44 5.18 -10.16
CA LYS A 249 11.56 4.86 -9.05
C LYS A 249 12.35 4.29 -7.87
N GLY A 250 12.10 4.79 -6.66
CA GLY A 250 12.77 4.35 -5.45
C GLY A 250 12.25 5.04 -4.20
N LYS A 251 12.94 4.83 -3.07
CA LYS A 251 12.64 5.51 -1.81
C LYS A 251 13.34 6.85 -1.75
N TYR A 252 12.63 7.89 -1.25
CA TYR A 252 13.19 9.22 -1.05
C TYR A 252 13.23 9.62 0.44
N ARG A 253 12.62 8.82 1.33
CA ARG A 253 12.63 8.94 2.79
C ARG A 253 12.40 7.58 3.46
#